data_583317c80e73076e689720390925a909
#
_entry.id   583317c80e73076e689720390925a909
#
_cell.length_a   1.000
_cell.length_b   1.000
_cell.length_c   1.000
_cell.angle_alpha   90.00
_cell.angle_beta   90.00
_cell.angle_gamma   90.00
#
_symmetry.space_group_name_H-M   'P 1'
#
loop_
_entity.id
_entity.type
_entity.pdbx_description
1 polymer ?
#
loop_
_entity_poly.entity_id
_entity_poly.type
_entity_poly.pdbx_seq_one_letter_code
_entity_poly.pdbx_strand_id
1 'polypeptide(L)'
;VWSHEVLAISRSPMRSRPFNYGLDDNLPGSNFRYEQAHLVTEQPRILYLLDAFQPHVIINFAALCEVGLSWNHALDYYETNLMSLVRLTDELAKRSWFKRFVQIGSSEVYGSVVEPASEDSKVNPSSPYASSKAAFDFHLKAIAAHQAFPAVIVMPSNGYCEGQTLNRIIPKTIIAALNGTKFQLQGGGVAQKSYLHGDDISQAI
;
A
#
# COMPACT_ATOMS: atom_id res chain seq x y z
N VAL A 1 -2.88 -21.66 -10.99
CA VAL A 1 -4.35 -21.57 -11.09
C VAL A 1 -4.81 -20.72 -9.92
N TRP A 2 -5.29 -19.50 -10.16
CA TRP A 2 -5.84 -18.61 -9.15
C TRP A 2 -7.15 -19.22 -8.63
N SER A 3 -7.19 -19.55 -7.34
CA SER A 3 -8.40 -20.09 -6.69
C SER A 3 -9.38 -19.01 -6.22
N HIS A 4 -9.00 -17.73 -6.36
CA HIS A 4 -9.76 -16.57 -5.88
C HIS A 4 -10.13 -15.64 -7.03
N GLU A 5 -11.31 -15.03 -6.93
CA GLU A 5 -11.67 -13.88 -7.75
C GLU A 5 -11.06 -12.61 -7.15
N VAL A 6 -10.47 -11.76 -7.98
CA VAL A 6 -9.76 -10.56 -7.57
C VAL A 6 -10.32 -9.35 -8.30
N LEU A 7 -10.74 -8.34 -7.53
CA LEU A 7 -11.06 -7.01 -8.02
C LEU A 7 -9.95 -6.04 -7.56
N ALA A 8 -9.14 -5.55 -8.50
CA ALA A 8 -8.16 -4.52 -8.24
C ALA A 8 -8.74 -3.14 -8.55
N ILE A 9 -8.61 -2.20 -7.61
CA ILE A 9 -9.07 -0.81 -7.78
C ILE A 9 -7.87 0.12 -7.59
N SER A 10 -7.63 1.03 -8.54
CA SER A 10 -6.57 2.02 -8.45
C SER A 10 -6.94 3.32 -9.15
N ARG A 11 -6.35 4.44 -8.71
CA ARG A 11 -6.57 5.76 -9.33
C ARG A 11 -6.02 5.88 -10.75
N SER A 12 -4.95 5.17 -11.06
CA SER A 12 -4.32 5.21 -12.38
C SER A 12 -4.90 4.13 -13.28
N PRO A 13 -4.90 4.29 -14.59
CA PRO A 13 -5.23 3.21 -15.49
C PRO A 13 -4.26 2.05 -15.30
N MET A 14 -4.70 0.85 -15.65
CA MET A 14 -3.85 -0.34 -15.63
C MET A 14 -2.59 -0.09 -16.47
N ARG A 15 -1.44 -0.45 -15.94
CA ARG A 15 -0.19 -0.22 -16.66
C ARG A 15 -0.02 -1.21 -17.80
N SER A 16 0.54 -0.72 -18.92
CA SER A 16 0.98 -1.57 -20.02
C SER A 16 2.20 -2.41 -19.63
N ARG A 17 2.42 -3.54 -20.33
CA ARG A 17 3.70 -4.28 -20.26
C ARG A 17 4.89 -3.32 -20.54
N PRO A 18 6.02 -3.48 -19.86
CA PRO A 18 6.44 -4.58 -18.98
C PRO A 18 6.02 -4.41 -17.51
N PHE A 19 5.32 -3.35 -17.14
CA PHE A 19 4.95 -3.04 -15.75
C PHE A 19 3.74 -3.83 -15.25
N ASN A 20 3.11 -4.59 -16.11
CA ASN A 20 1.96 -5.44 -15.82
C ASN A 20 2.35 -6.92 -15.99
N TYR A 21 3.36 -7.35 -15.23
CA TYR A 21 3.94 -8.68 -15.35
C TYR A 21 2.93 -9.76 -14.94
N GLY A 22 2.60 -10.66 -15.89
CA GLY A 22 1.76 -11.83 -15.62
C GLY A 22 0.26 -11.58 -15.48
N LEU A 23 -0.20 -10.33 -15.59
CA LEU A 23 -1.63 -9.99 -15.56
C LEU A 23 -2.13 -9.76 -16.99
N ASP A 24 -2.98 -10.62 -17.46
CA ASP A 24 -3.72 -10.46 -18.71
C ASP A 24 -5.21 -10.47 -18.36
N ASP A 25 -5.73 -9.28 -18.04
CA ASP A 25 -7.07 -9.02 -17.56
C ASP A 25 -8.17 -9.24 -18.60
N ASN A 26 -7.80 -9.44 -19.87
CA ASN A 26 -8.72 -9.65 -20.97
C ASN A 26 -8.80 -11.10 -21.42
N LEU A 27 -8.18 -12.04 -20.71
CA LEU A 27 -8.32 -13.45 -21.04
C LEU A 27 -9.72 -13.95 -20.64
N PRO A 28 -10.50 -14.54 -21.54
CA PRO A 28 -11.76 -15.16 -21.17
C PRO A 28 -11.55 -16.19 -20.05
N GLY A 29 -12.27 -16.03 -18.94
CA GLY A 29 -12.14 -16.89 -17.76
C GLY A 29 -11.05 -16.45 -16.77
N SER A 30 -10.45 -15.25 -16.89
CA SER A 30 -9.59 -14.73 -15.86
C SER A 30 -10.41 -14.35 -14.62
N ASN A 31 -9.96 -14.78 -13.45
CA ASN A 31 -10.59 -14.42 -12.17
C ASN A 31 -10.14 -13.03 -11.69
N PHE A 32 -9.57 -12.20 -12.58
CA PHE A 32 -9.05 -10.87 -12.28
C PHE A 32 -9.83 -9.79 -13.02
N ARG A 33 -10.26 -8.76 -12.27
CA ARG A 33 -10.87 -7.54 -12.80
C ARG A 33 -10.10 -6.33 -12.32
N TYR A 34 -9.94 -5.35 -13.20
CA TYR A 34 -9.35 -4.06 -12.88
C TYR A 34 -10.36 -2.93 -13.10
N GLU A 35 -10.49 -2.06 -12.09
CA GLU A 35 -11.34 -0.87 -12.16
C GLU A 35 -10.54 0.37 -11.78
N GLN A 36 -10.67 1.43 -12.57
CA GLN A 36 -10.05 2.70 -12.25
C GLN A 36 -11.01 3.52 -11.39
N ALA A 37 -10.59 3.85 -10.15
CA ALA A 37 -11.29 4.79 -9.29
C ALA A 37 -10.33 5.44 -8.28
N HIS A 38 -10.58 6.71 -7.98
CA HIS A 38 -9.77 7.50 -7.06
C HIS A 38 -10.31 7.42 -5.63
N LEU A 39 -9.49 6.93 -4.69
CA LEU A 39 -9.89 6.65 -3.31
C LEU A 39 -10.46 7.87 -2.58
N VAL A 40 -9.96 9.08 -2.85
CA VAL A 40 -10.42 10.31 -2.18
C VAL A 40 -11.68 10.89 -2.83
N THR A 41 -11.69 10.98 -4.16
CA THR A 41 -12.74 11.73 -4.88
C THR A 41 -13.87 10.87 -5.41
N GLU A 42 -13.69 9.55 -5.50
CA GLU A 42 -14.66 8.62 -6.09
C GLU A 42 -15.09 7.50 -5.12
N GLN A 43 -15.10 7.80 -3.80
CA GLN A 43 -15.54 6.79 -2.81
C GLN A 43 -16.92 6.20 -3.07
N PRO A 44 -17.94 6.94 -3.49
CA PRO A 44 -19.24 6.36 -3.83
C PRO A 44 -19.13 5.30 -4.94
N ARG A 45 -18.28 5.53 -5.95
CA ARG A 45 -18.01 4.56 -7.00
C ARG A 45 -17.30 3.31 -6.47
N ILE A 46 -16.31 3.50 -5.61
CA ILE A 46 -15.59 2.39 -4.97
C ILE A 46 -16.56 1.54 -4.15
N LEU A 47 -17.41 2.16 -3.35
CA LEU A 47 -18.42 1.44 -2.55
C LEU A 47 -19.42 0.69 -3.45
N TYR A 48 -19.87 1.29 -4.55
CA TYR A 48 -20.71 0.61 -5.52
C TYR A 48 -20.03 -0.63 -6.13
N LEU A 49 -18.75 -0.54 -6.50
CA LEU A 49 -17.97 -1.66 -7.02
C LEU A 49 -17.80 -2.76 -5.97
N LEU A 50 -17.52 -2.39 -4.72
CA LEU A 50 -17.38 -3.33 -3.61
C LEU A 50 -18.72 -4.01 -3.28
N ASP A 51 -19.83 -3.28 -3.26
CA ASP A 51 -21.17 -3.85 -3.02
C ASP A 51 -21.61 -4.79 -4.15
N ALA A 52 -21.20 -4.53 -5.38
CA ALA A 52 -21.47 -5.42 -6.53
C ALA A 52 -20.58 -6.68 -6.51
N PHE A 53 -19.32 -6.57 -6.06
CA PHE A 53 -18.37 -7.68 -6.03
C PHE A 53 -18.44 -8.50 -4.73
N GLN A 54 -18.80 -7.87 -3.59
CA GLN A 54 -18.90 -8.44 -2.25
C GLN A 54 -17.64 -9.19 -1.78
N PRO A 55 -16.45 -8.55 -1.78
CA PRO A 55 -15.22 -9.21 -1.40
C PRO A 55 -15.22 -9.59 0.08
N HIS A 56 -14.88 -10.83 0.41
CA HIS A 56 -14.70 -11.23 1.81
C HIS A 56 -13.48 -10.55 2.45
N VAL A 57 -12.43 -10.34 1.67
CA VAL A 57 -11.16 -9.74 2.12
C VAL A 57 -10.85 -8.51 1.28
N ILE A 58 -10.48 -7.44 1.93
CA ILE A 58 -9.98 -6.22 1.29
C ILE A 58 -8.54 -6.01 1.74
N ILE A 59 -7.62 -5.95 0.77
CA ILE A 59 -6.20 -5.68 1.02
C ILE A 59 -5.90 -4.27 0.54
N ASN A 60 -5.57 -3.38 1.46
CA ASN A 60 -5.31 -1.98 1.14
C ASN A 60 -3.83 -1.69 0.92
N PHE A 61 -3.42 -1.61 -0.35
CA PHE A 61 -2.14 -1.09 -0.79
C PHE A 61 -2.19 0.40 -1.14
N ALA A 62 -3.39 0.98 -1.28
CA ALA A 62 -3.55 2.35 -1.74
C ALA A 62 -2.96 3.35 -0.73
N ALA A 63 -1.97 4.09 -1.17
CA ALA A 63 -1.33 5.14 -0.38
C ALA A 63 -0.54 6.09 -1.28
N LEU A 64 -0.34 7.32 -0.82
CA LEU A 64 0.78 8.16 -1.23
C LEU A 64 1.99 7.71 -0.41
N CYS A 65 3.11 7.33 -1.06
CA CYS A 65 4.20 6.60 -0.41
C CYS A 65 5.62 7.21 -0.61
N GLU A 66 5.72 8.40 -1.18
CA GLU A 66 7.02 9.06 -1.39
C GLU A 66 7.33 10.00 -0.22
N VAL A 67 8.26 9.60 0.66
CA VAL A 67 8.61 10.34 1.88
C VAL A 67 9.01 11.78 1.56
N GLY A 68 9.87 12.00 0.55
CA GLY A 68 10.33 13.33 0.19
C GLY A 68 9.22 14.29 -0.25
N LEU A 69 8.25 13.81 -1.03
CA LEU A 69 7.13 14.62 -1.49
C LEU A 69 6.13 14.95 -0.38
N SER A 70 6.06 14.13 0.67
CA SER A 70 5.12 14.34 1.77
C SER A 70 5.34 15.67 2.51
N TRP A 71 6.56 16.21 2.49
CA TRP A 71 6.87 17.49 3.12
C TRP A 71 6.19 18.69 2.45
N ASN A 72 6.02 18.63 1.14
CA ASN A 72 5.38 19.70 0.35
C ASN A 72 3.89 19.48 0.15
N HIS A 73 3.38 18.26 0.39
CA HIS A 73 2.02 17.83 0.09
C HIS A 73 1.37 17.11 1.29
N ALA A 74 1.66 17.54 2.51
CA ALA A 74 1.23 16.84 3.72
C ALA A 74 -0.28 16.61 3.78
N LEU A 75 -1.09 17.58 3.37
CA LEU A 75 -2.55 17.47 3.36
C LEU A 75 -3.04 16.33 2.45
N ASP A 76 -2.45 16.18 1.27
CA ASP A 76 -2.81 15.10 0.34
C ASP A 76 -2.50 13.73 0.93
N TYR A 77 -1.40 13.64 1.70
CA TYR A 77 -1.03 12.41 2.42
C TYR A 77 -2.01 12.08 3.53
N TYR A 78 -2.41 13.05 4.34
CA TYR A 78 -3.43 12.82 5.37
C TYR A 78 -4.79 12.52 4.78
N GLU A 79 -5.19 13.21 3.71
CA GLU A 79 -6.47 12.93 3.04
C GLU A 79 -6.49 11.53 2.42
N THR A 80 -5.39 11.12 1.75
CA THR A 80 -5.33 9.81 1.08
C THR A 80 -5.09 8.66 2.07
N ASN A 81 -4.08 8.80 2.94
CA ASN A 81 -3.61 7.68 3.78
C ASN A 81 -4.38 7.53 5.09
N LEU A 82 -5.18 8.52 5.48
CA LEU A 82 -5.96 8.52 6.70
C LEU A 82 -7.44 8.76 6.43
N MET A 83 -7.83 9.98 6.04
CA MET A 83 -9.24 10.38 6.04
C MET A 83 -10.11 9.57 5.08
N SER A 84 -9.59 9.28 3.87
CA SER A 84 -10.31 8.46 2.90
C SER A 84 -10.51 7.03 3.40
N LEU A 85 -9.51 6.49 4.11
CA LEU A 85 -9.56 5.13 4.66
C LEU A 85 -10.44 5.04 5.90
N VAL A 86 -10.48 6.07 6.75
CA VAL A 86 -11.45 6.18 7.85
C VAL A 86 -12.87 6.12 7.31
N ARG A 87 -13.21 6.95 6.31
CA ARG A 87 -14.53 6.91 5.66
C ARG A 87 -14.85 5.54 5.05
N LEU A 88 -13.86 4.91 4.42
CA LEU A 88 -14.03 3.58 3.82
C LEU A 88 -14.32 2.52 4.89
N THR A 89 -13.56 2.50 5.99
CA THR A 89 -13.76 1.52 7.07
C THR A 89 -15.08 1.70 7.79
N ASP A 90 -15.54 2.94 7.99
CA ASP A 90 -16.86 3.23 8.55
C ASP A 90 -18.00 2.66 7.68
N GLU A 91 -17.83 2.71 6.36
CA GLU A 91 -18.79 2.12 5.43
C GLU A 91 -18.71 0.60 5.38
N LEU A 92 -17.48 0.03 5.40
CA LEU A 92 -17.29 -1.42 5.39
C LEU A 92 -17.84 -2.12 6.63
N ALA A 93 -17.76 -1.46 7.79
CA ALA A 93 -18.31 -1.99 9.04
C ALA A 93 -19.83 -2.27 8.99
N LYS A 94 -20.55 -1.64 8.06
CA LYS A 94 -22.01 -1.80 7.88
C LYS A 94 -22.37 -2.98 6.95
N ARG A 95 -21.39 -3.68 6.36
CA ARG A 95 -21.59 -4.66 5.29
C ARG A 95 -21.43 -6.09 5.78
N SER A 96 -22.46 -6.90 5.62
CA SER A 96 -22.47 -8.29 6.10
C SER A 96 -21.53 -9.22 5.32
N TRP A 97 -21.24 -8.90 4.06
CA TRP A 97 -20.33 -9.68 3.22
C TRP A 97 -18.85 -9.47 3.60
N PHE A 98 -18.50 -8.33 4.23
CA PHE A 98 -17.15 -7.98 4.62
C PHE A 98 -16.66 -8.83 5.82
N LYS A 99 -15.47 -9.45 5.70
CA LYS A 99 -14.91 -10.35 6.71
C LYS A 99 -13.54 -9.95 7.22
N ARG A 100 -12.73 -9.28 6.40
CA ARG A 100 -11.34 -8.94 6.77
C ARG A 100 -10.82 -7.72 6.01
N PHE A 101 -10.18 -6.81 6.75
CA PHE A 101 -9.40 -5.71 6.21
C PHE A 101 -7.91 -5.96 6.49
N VAL A 102 -7.10 -6.04 5.45
CA VAL A 102 -5.64 -6.15 5.56
C VAL A 102 -5.04 -4.82 5.16
N GLN A 103 -4.48 -4.10 6.14
CA GLN A 103 -3.79 -2.84 5.91
C GLN A 103 -2.31 -3.09 5.64
N ILE A 104 -1.81 -2.61 4.54
CA ILE A 104 -0.37 -2.54 4.33
C ILE A 104 0.15 -1.27 5.00
N GLY A 105 0.77 -1.45 6.15
CA GLY A 105 1.42 -0.41 6.94
C GLY A 105 2.74 0.06 6.34
N SER A 106 3.64 0.53 7.19
CA SER A 106 4.98 0.96 6.76
C SER A 106 5.96 0.91 7.93
N SER A 107 7.13 0.36 7.74
CA SER A 107 8.21 0.41 8.74
C SER A 107 8.70 1.83 9.05
N GLU A 108 8.40 2.81 8.20
CA GLU A 108 8.71 4.23 8.45
C GLU A 108 7.98 4.82 9.69
N VAL A 109 6.91 4.14 10.17
CA VAL A 109 6.20 4.59 11.39
C VAL A 109 7.07 4.50 12.64
N TYR A 110 8.09 3.65 12.65
CA TYR A 110 9.03 3.52 13.76
C TYR A 110 10.13 4.59 13.73
N GLY A 111 10.29 5.32 12.63
CA GLY A 111 11.35 6.31 12.44
C GLY A 111 12.73 5.69 12.31
N SER A 112 13.75 6.43 12.75
CA SER A 112 15.13 5.90 12.79
C SER A 112 15.32 5.03 14.03
N VAL A 113 15.66 3.76 13.82
CA VAL A 113 15.92 2.79 14.88
C VAL A 113 17.35 2.26 14.78
N VAL A 114 17.97 1.96 15.90
CA VAL A 114 19.32 1.36 15.97
C VAL A 114 19.20 -0.17 15.89
N GLU A 115 18.27 -0.74 16.66
CA GLU A 115 17.98 -2.16 16.69
C GLU A 115 16.79 -2.49 15.77
N PRO A 116 16.65 -3.73 15.30
CA PRO A 116 15.49 -4.16 14.53
C PRO A 116 14.18 -3.89 15.27
N ALA A 117 13.24 -3.20 14.59
CA ALA A 117 11.92 -2.92 15.15
C ALA A 117 11.04 -4.17 15.11
N SER A 118 10.26 -4.36 16.16
CA SER A 118 9.14 -5.30 16.25
C SER A 118 7.80 -4.55 16.23
N GLU A 119 6.70 -5.28 16.20
CA GLU A 119 5.35 -4.70 16.23
C GLU A 119 5.06 -3.91 17.51
N ASP A 120 5.76 -4.22 18.61
CA ASP A 120 5.64 -3.53 19.91
C ASP A 120 6.61 -2.35 20.06
N SER A 121 7.46 -2.11 19.06
CA SER A 121 8.40 -0.99 19.08
C SER A 121 7.66 0.35 19.12
N LYS A 122 8.26 1.33 19.77
CA LYS A 122 7.70 2.69 19.88
C LYS A 122 7.49 3.30 18.49
N VAL A 123 6.27 3.70 18.20
CA VAL A 123 5.93 4.48 17.00
C VAL A 123 6.48 5.90 17.15
N ASN A 124 7.35 6.31 16.22
CA ASN A 124 8.03 7.61 16.23
C ASN A 124 8.23 8.13 14.78
N PRO A 125 7.15 8.43 14.05
CA PRO A 125 7.20 8.80 12.65
C PRO A 125 8.00 10.09 12.43
N SER A 126 8.87 10.08 11.42
CA SER A 126 9.79 11.18 11.12
C SER A 126 9.43 11.99 9.88
N SER A 127 8.25 11.77 9.30
CA SER A 127 7.78 12.49 8.11
C SER A 127 6.25 12.55 8.07
N PRO A 128 5.65 13.50 7.31
CA PRO A 128 4.20 13.54 7.11
C PRO A 128 3.64 12.23 6.53
N TYR A 129 4.37 11.56 5.62
CA TYR A 129 4.02 10.23 5.15
C TYR A 129 3.91 9.21 6.29
N ALA A 130 4.98 9.07 7.08
CA ALA A 130 5.01 8.11 8.18
C ALA A 130 3.93 8.44 9.22
N SER A 131 3.71 9.73 9.54
CA SER A 131 2.65 10.18 10.43
C SER A 131 1.25 9.82 9.91
N SER A 132 0.99 10.01 8.62
CA SER A 132 -0.31 9.66 8.01
C SER A 132 -0.58 8.16 8.05
N LYS A 133 0.46 7.33 7.85
CA LYS A 133 0.35 5.87 7.96
C LYS A 133 0.11 5.44 9.40
N ALA A 134 0.90 5.95 10.35
CA ALA A 134 0.75 5.65 11.77
C ALA A 134 -0.64 6.06 12.31
N ALA A 135 -1.15 7.20 11.89
CA ALA A 135 -2.47 7.67 12.31
C ALA A 135 -3.59 6.70 11.90
N PHE A 136 -3.55 6.17 10.67
CA PHE A 136 -4.52 5.18 10.23
C PHE A 136 -4.33 3.81 10.93
N ASP A 137 -3.09 3.40 11.17
CA ASP A 137 -2.82 2.17 11.92
C ASP A 137 -3.37 2.26 13.36
N PHE A 138 -3.25 3.42 14.03
CA PHE A 138 -3.88 3.67 15.33
C PHE A 138 -5.42 3.68 15.26
N HIS A 139 -6.00 4.28 14.22
CA HIS A 139 -7.43 4.24 14.00
C HIS A 139 -7.92 2.80 13.87
N LEU A 140 -7.27 1.96 13.05
CA LEU A 140 -7.62 0.54 12.89
C LEU A 140 -7.51 -0.23 14.20
N LYS A 141 -6.45 -0.02 14.99
CA LYS A 141 -6.29 -0.64 16.30
C LYS A 141 -7.45 -0.26 17.25
N ALA A 142 -7.86 1.01 17.24
CA ALA A 142 -8.95 1.50 18.08
C ALA A 142 -10.30 0.87 17.69
N ILE A 143 -10.67 0.88 16.40
CA ILE A 143 -11.94 0.29 15.97
C ILE A 143 -11.95 -1.25 16.07
N ALA A 144 -10.81 -1.91 15.89
CA ALA A 144 -10.68 -3.34 16.11
C ALA A 144 -10.92 -3.71 17.59
N ALA A 145 -10.34 -2.94 18.54
CA ALA A 145 -10.48 -3.19 19.95
C ALA A 145 -11.89 -2.90 20.51
N HIS A 146 -12.56 -1.85 19.99
CA HIS A 146 -13.81 -1.35 20.59
C HIS A 146 -15.06 -1.65 19.77
N GLN A 147 -14.93 -1.93 18.47
CA GLN A 147 -16.04 -2.17 17.55
C GLN A 147 -15.97 -3.55 16.87
N ALA A 148 -15.01 -4.38 17.28
CA ALA A 148 -14.73 -5.68 16.65
C ALA A 148 -14.51 -5.61 15.12
N PHE A 149 -13.99 -4.47 14.60
CA PHE A 149 -13.67 -4.34 13.18
C PHE A 149 -12.56 -5.33 12.81
N PRO A 150 -12.75 -6.20 11.80
CA PRO A 150 -11.86 -7.32 11.53
C PRO A 150 -10.61 -6.88 10.74
N ALA A 151 -9.70 -6.12 11.36
CA ALA A 151 -8.49 -5.61 10.76
C ALA A 151 -7.24 -6.41 11.13
N VAL A 152 -6.30 -6.51 10.18
CA VAL A 152 -4.92 -6.93 10.36
C VAL A 152 -4.02 -5.87 9.73
N ILE A 153 -2.92 -5.54 10.39
CA ILE A 153 -1.91 -4.60 9.87
C ILE A 153 -0.64 -5.40 9.57
N VAL A 154 -0.19 -5.36 8.32
CA VAL A 154 1.08 -5.95 7.87
C VAL A 154 2.10 -4.84 7.73
N MET A 155 3.27 -4.97 8.37
CA MET A 155 4.33 -3.95 8.39
C MET A 155 5.52 -4.39 7.54
N PRO A 156 5.44 -4.35 6.20
CA PRO A 156 6.55 -4.76 5.36
C PRO A 156 7.69 -3.75 5.43
N SER A 157 8.91 -4.23 5.21
CA SER A 157 10.04 -3.38 4.87
C SER A 157 9.92 -2.86 3.42
N ASN A 158 10.98 -2.32 2.83
CA ASN A 158 10.91 -1.79 1.47
C ASN A 158 10.75 -2.92 0.45
N GLY A 159 9.56 -3.03 -0.14
CA GLY A 159 9.27 -4.04 -1.15
C GLY A 159 9.97 -3.74 -2.48
N TYR A 160 10.42 -4.79 -3.16
CA TYR A 160 10.88 -4.73 -4.54
C TYR A 160 10.44 -5.98 -5.31
N CYS A 161 10.18 -5.84 -6.58
CA CYS A 161 9.87 -6.95 -7.50
C CYS A 161 9.96 -6.47 -8.95
N GLU A 162 9.76 -7.39 -9.87
CA GLU A 162 9.56 -7.10 -11.28
C GLU A 162 8.39 -6.11 -11.46
N GLY A 163 8.48 -5.27 -12.47
CA GLY A 163 7.48 -4.24 -12.74
C GLY A 163 7.53 -3.02 -11.79
N GLN A 164 8.49 -2.96 -10.86
CA GLN A 164 8.67 -1.79 -10.01
C GLN A 164 9.00 -0.54 -10.84
N THR A 165 8.47 0.61 -10.42
CA THR A 165 8.70 1.88 -11.13
C THR A 165 10.17 2.29 -11.13
N LEU A 166 10.63 2.82 -12.28
CA LEU A 166 12.05 3.12 -12.54
C LEU A 166 12.64 4.22 -11.65
N ASN A 167 11.82 4.96 -10.92
CA ASN A 167 12.27 5.96 -9.94
C ASN A 167 12.72 5.36 -8.59
N ARG A 168 12.49 4.07 -8.37
CA ARG A 168 12.90 3.37 -7.14
C ARG A 168 14.37 3.01 -7.18
N ILE A 169 14.98 2.83 -6.00
CA ILE A 169 16.44 2.66 -5.86
C ILE A 169 16.97 1.44 -6.60
N ILE A 170 16.31 0.29 -6.51
CA ILE A 170 16.76 -0.96 -7.15
C ILE A 170 16.74 -0.84 -8.68
N PRO A 171 15.62 -0.48 -9.35
CA PRO A 171 15.63 -0.25 -10.80
C PRO A 171 16.64 0.84 -11.24
N LYS A 172 16.75 1.95 -10.52
CA LYS A 172 17.74 3.00 -10.78
C LYS A 172 19.16 2.47 -10.76
N THR A 173 19.49 1.65 -9.76
CA THR A 173 20.83 1.06 -9.62
C THR A 173 21.14 0.14 -10.78
N ILE A 174 20.19 -0.72 -11.16
CA ILE A 174 20.33 -1.64 -12.31
C ILE A 174 20.57 -0.85 -13.60
N ILE A 175 19.74 0.16 -13.87
CA ILE A 175 19.85 0.99 -15.07
C ILE A 175 21.20 1.74 -15.09
N ALA A 176 21.62 2.32 -13.98
CA ALA A 176 22.88 3.02 -13.88
C ALA A 176 24.07 2.08 -14.12
N ALA A 177 24.04 0.88 -13.56
CA ALA A 177 25.07 -0.14 -13.75
C ALA A 177 25.15 -0.59 -15.22
N LEU A 178 24.02 -0.86 -15.86
CA LEU A 178 23.96 -1.27 -17.27
C LEU A 178 24.47 -0.17 -18.23
N ASN A 179 24.23 1.09 -17.90
CA ASN A 179 24.64 2.24 -18.71
C ASN A 179 26.03 2.79 -18.33
N GLY A 180 26.71 2.22 -17.32
CA GLY A 180 27.98 2.74 -16.83
C GLY A 180 27.87 4.17 -16.25
N THR A 181 26.69 4.58 -15.78
CA THR A 181 26.42 5.92 -15.24
C THR A 181 26.38 5.94 -13.73
N LYS A 182 26.61 7.13 -13.15
CA LYS A 182 26.45 7.36 -11.70
C LYS A 182 25.17 8.12 -11.43
N PHE A 183 24.52 7.85 -10.30
CA PHE A 183 23.43 8.67 -9.77
C PHE A 183 23.66 8.97 -8.30
N GLN A 184 23.10 10.09 -7.84
CA GLN A 184 23.23 10.50 -6.44
C GLN A 184 22.23 9.76 -5.57
N LEU A 185 22.71 9.23 -4.45
CA LEU A 185 21.86 8.74 -3.36
C LEU A 185 21.40 9.91 -2.48
N GLN A 186 20.13 9.92 -2.13
CA GLN A 186 19.59 10.91 -1.20
C GLN A 186 20.26 10.78 0.17
N GLY A 187 20.46 11.90 0.87
CA GLY A 187 21.10 11.93 2.18
C GLY A 187 22.54 11.40 2.19
N GLY A 188 23.26 11.46 1.07
CA GLY A 188 24.64 10.97 0.99
C GLY A 188 24.80 9.45 1.04
N GLY A 189 23.70 8.70 0.94
CA GLY A 189 23.70 7.23 0.92
C GLY A 189 23.96 6.57 2.28
N VAL A 190 23.83 7.30 3.39
CA VAL A 190 24.08 6.78 4.74
C VAL A 190 22.89 5.99 5.32
N ALA A 191 21.71 6.10 4.71
CA ALA A 191 20.52 5.41 5.19
C ALA A 191 20.66 3.89 5.00
N GLN A 192 20.43 3.13 6.07
CA GLN A 192 20.29 1.69 6.02
C GLN A 192 18.82 1.30 5.89
N LYS A 193 18.50 0.43 4.95
CA LYS A 193 17.13 -0.01 4.68
C LYS A 193 17.10 -1.52 4.45
N SER A 194 16.12 -2.19 5.02
CA SER A 194 15.82 -3.58 4.68
C SER A 194 14.95 -3.64 3.43
N TYR A 195 15.20 -4.64 2.59
CA TYR A 195 14.43 -4.89 1.37
C TYR A 195 13.87 -6.31 1.40
N LEU A 196 12.63 -6.46 0.93
CA LEU A 196 11.91 -7.72 0.88
C LEU A 196 11.32 -7.92 -0.51
N HIS A 197 11.48 -9.12 -1.08
CA HIS A 197 10.92 -9.42 -2.39
C HIS A 197 9.37 -9.43 -2.36
N GLY A 198 8.75 -9.05 -3.47
CA GLY A 198 7.30 -9.00 -3.57
C GLY A 198 6.60 -10.34 -3.35
N ASP A 199 7.24 -11.44 -3.75
CA ASP A 199 6.72 -12.80 -3.52
C ASP A 199 6.66 -13.13 -2.02
N ASP A 200 7.69 -12.76 -1.24
CA ASP A 200 7.71 -12.98 0.20
C ASP A 200 6.63 -12.13 0.90
N ILE A 201 6.46 -10.86 0.45
CA ILE A 201 5.37 -10.01 0.94
C ILE A 201 4.01 -10.64 0.63
N SER A 202 3.83 -11.15 -0.59
CA SER A 202 2.56 -11.76 -1.01
C SER A 202 2.24 -13.03 -0.25
N GLN A 203 3.26 -13.80 0.14
CA GLN A 203 3.07 -15.01 0.95
C GLN A 203 2.72 -14.69 2.42
N ALA A 204 3.14 -13.52 2.93
CA ALA A 204 2.85 -13.07 4.29
C ALA A 204 1.46 -12.45 4.44
N ILE A 205 0.78 -12.10 3.35
CA ILE A 205 -0.56 -11.51 3.31
C ILE A 205 -1.63 -12.60 3.14
#